data_d11fdc71ac984d3fbd0b9d767af64be3
#
_entry.id   d11fdc71ac984d3fbd0b9d767af64be3
#
_cell.length_a   1.000
_cell.length_b   1.000
_cell.length_c   1.000
_cell.angle_alpha   90.00
_cell.angle_beta   90.00
_cell.angle_gamma   90.00
#
_symmetry.space_group_name_H-M   'P 1'
#
loop_
_entity.id
_entity.type
_entity.pdbx_description
1 polymer ?
#
loop_
_entity_poly.entity_id
_entity_poly.type
_entity_poly.pdbx_seq_one_letter_code
_entity_poly.pdbx_strand_id
1 'polypeptide(L)'
;MTFRFLTAGESHGPELGVIVEGMPAGVPLTEANLEVDLRRRQGGYGRGARQKIEQDRARIRSGVRHGRTLGSPILLLIENRDWENWTRVMQVEPLSAEQSAELAAAAAEGTKRAIPVTRVRPGHADLAGALKYSDR
;
A
#
# COMPACT_ATOMS: atom_id res chain seq x y z
N MET A 1 9.52 -12.80 24.33
CA MET A 1 8.45 -12.25 23.46
C MET A 1 8.96 -12.34 22.02
N THR A 2 8.21 -12.88 21.09
CA THR A 2 8.67 -13.09 19.71
C THR A 2 8.29 -11.89 18.87
N PHE A 3 9.23 -11.34 18.11
CA PHE A 3 8.97 -10.31 17.12
C PHE A 3 8.08 -10.86 16.00
N ARG A 4 6.97 -10.18 15.69
CA ARG A 4 6.03 -10.54 14.64
C ARG A 4 5.55 -9.29 13.93
N PHE A 5 5.09 -9.45 12.69
CA PHE A 5 4.41 -8.38 11.98
C PHE A 5 3.31 -8.94 11.08
N LEU A 6 2.29 -8.13 10.85
CA LEU A 6 1.20 -8.38 9.92
C LEU A 6 1.07 -7.19 8.98
N THR A 7 1.07 -7.45 7.67
CA THR A 7 0.90 -6.40 6.66
C THR A 7 -0.49 -6.48 6.04
N ALA A 8 -1.03 -5.32 5.71
CA ALA A 8 -2.28 -5.18 4.97
C ALA A 8 -2.17 -4.00 4.00
N GLY A 9 -2.93 -4.06 2.91
CA GLY A 9 -3.01 -3.01 1.91
C GLY A 9 -2.83 -3.53 0.50
N GLU A 10 -3.08 -2.66 -0.45
CA GLU A 10 -3.03 -2.93 -1.88
C GLU A 10 -2.18 -1.89 -2.59
N SER A 11 -1.49 -2.29 -3.67
CA SER A 11 -0.54 -1.40 -4.37
C SER A 11 -1.19 -0.15 -4.97
N HIS A 12 -2.49 -0.18 -5.23
CA HIS A 12 -3.29 0.94 -5.75
C HIS A 12 -4.40 1.35 -4.78
N GLY A 13 -4.41 0.80 -3.56
CA GLY A 13 -5.30 1.19 -2.48
C GLY A 13 -4.87 2.52 -1.84
N PRO A 14 -5.63 3.02 -0.85
CA PRO A 14 -5.37 4.31 -0.21
C PRO A 14 -4.06 4.33 0.58
N GLU A 15 -3.71 3.23 1.20
CA GLU A 15 -2.54 3.13 2.08
C GLU A 15 -2.10 1.67 2.29
N LEU A 16 -0.87 1.52 2.74
CA LEU A 16 -0.32 0.25 3.22
C LEU A 16 -0.18 0.32 4.74
N GLY A 17 -0.58 -0.74 5.43
CA GLY A 17 -0.48 -0.86 6.87
C GLY A 17 0.45 -1.99 7.29
N VAL A 18 1.12 -1.80 8.44
CA VAL A 18 1.80 -2.89 9.14
C VAL A 18 1.61 -2.75 10.65
N ILE A 19 1.26 -3.85 11.29
CA ILE A 19 1.24 -3.97 12.74
C ILE A 19 2.49 -4.76 13.15
N VAL A 20 3.30 -4.17 14.03
CA VAL A 20 4.51 -4.80 14.58
C VAL A 20 4.30 -5.10 16.05
N GLU A 21 4.54 -6.34 16.46
CA GLU A 21 4.45 -6.81 17.83
C GLU A 21 5.78 -7.35 18.33
N GLY A 22 5.94 -7.41 19.65
CA GLY A 22 7.11 -7.99 20.30
C GLY A 22 8.29 -7.01 20.44
N MET A 23 8.08 -5.72 20.18
CA MET A 23 9.08 -4.71 20.49
C MET A 23 9.10 -4.43 22.01
N PRO A 24 10.27 -4.45 22.67
CA PRO A 24 10.38 -4.03 24.07
C PRO A 24 9.97 -2.56 24.25
N ALA A 25 9.50 -2.21 25.44
CA ALA A 25 9.30 -0.81 25.79
C ALA A 25 10.64 -0.05 25.88
N GLY A 26 10.61 1.25 25.60
CA GLY A 26 11.75 2.14 25.77
C GLY A 26 12.76 2.15 24.61
N VAL A 27 12.55 1.39 23.55
CA VAL A 27 13.42 1.43 22.34
C VAL A 27 13.23 2.77 21.64
N PRO A 28 14.31 3.51 21.31
CA PRO A 28 14.20 4.75 20.52
C PRO A 28 13.63 4.45 19.13
N LEU A 29 12.53 5.12 18.78
CA LEU A 29 11.88 4.99 17.47
C LEU A 29 11.14 6.27 17.11
N THR A 30 11.44 6.81 15.94
CA THR A 30 10.77 7.97 15.34
C THR A 30 10.44 7.71 13.88
N GLU A 31 9.56 8.49 13.27
CA GLU A 31 9.31 8.43 11.83
C GLU A 31 10.58 8.71 11.02
N ALA A 32 11.47 9.59 11.51
CA ALA A 32 12.74 9.88 10.86
C ALA A 32 13.67 8.66 10.77
N ASN A 33 13.66 7.78 11.77
CA ASN A 33 14.43 6.53 11.72
C ASN A 33 13.94 5.63 10.57
N LEU A 34 12.61 5.54 10.40
CA LEU A 34 12.01 4.73 9.33
C LEU A 34 12.26 5.33 7.95
N GLU A 35 12.28 6.66 7.85
CA GLU A 35 12.50 7.37 6.59
C GLU A 35 13.84 7.05 5.94
N VAL A 36 14.89 6.83 6.72
CA VAL A 36 16.22 6.45 6.21
C VAL A 36 16.15 5.16 5.40
N ASP A 37 15.51 4.13 5.94
CA ASP A 37 15.38 2.83 5.28
C ASP A 37 14.40 2.87 4.10
N LEU A 38 13.30 3.61 4.22
CA LEU A 38 12.36 3.82 3.12
C LEU A 38 13.03 4.53 1.94
N ARG A 39 13.83 5.56 2.17
CA ARG A 39 14.62 6.23 1.12
C ARG A 39 15.61 5.27 0.45
N ARG A 40 16.32 4.46 1.23
CA ARG A 40 17.25 3.45 0.70
C ARG A 40 16.52 2.45 -0.17
N ARG A 41 15.31 1.99 0.25
CA ARG A 41 14.44 1.12 -0.55
C ARG A 41 14.01 1.76 -1.85
N GLN A 42 13.70 3.05 -1.85
CA GLN A 42 13.26 3.81 -3.02
C GLN A 42 14.38 4.20 -3.97
N GLY A 43 15.60 4.34 -3.47
CA GLY A 43 16.81 4.70 -4.23
C GLY A 43 17.44 3.46 -4.87
N GLY A 44 17.13 3.12 -6.12
CA GLY A 44 17.76 2.02 -6.84
C GLY A 44 17.84 2.29 -8.33
N TYR A 45 18.95 1.85 -8.96
CA TYR A 45 19.11 1.93 -10.42
C TYR A 45 18.06 1.05 -11.12
N GLY A 46 17.50 1.53 -12.23
CA GLY A 46 16.56 0.76 -13.08
C GLY A 46 15.11 0.75 -12.61
N ARG A 47 14.74 1.52 -11.61
CA ARG A 47 13.36 1.63 -11.15
C ARG A 47 12.55 2.62 -12.01
N GLY A 48 11.26 2.30 -12.25
CA GLY A 48 10.40 3.05 -13.18
C GLY A 48 10.07 4.48 -12.74
N ALA A 49 9.50 5.27 -13.65
CA ALA A 49 9.15 6.68 -13.46
C ALA A 49 8.27 6.98 -12.24
N ARG A 50 7.49 5.99 -11.78
CA ARG A 50 6.62 6.08 -10.59
C ARG A 50 7.39 6.43 -9.31
N GLN A 51 8.61 5.94 -9.16
CA GLN A 51 9.45 6.20 -7.98
C GLN A 51 9.96 7.63 -7.87
N LYS A 52 9.96 8.41 -8.95
CA LYS A 52 10.29 9.84 -8.89
C LYS A 52 9.22 10.65 -8.14
N ILE A 53 8.02 10.11 -8.01
CA ILE A 53 6.85 10.74 -7.37
C ILE A 53 6.65 10.19 -5.95
N GLU A 54 7.04 8.94 -5.69
CA GLU A 54 6.87 8.25 -4.42
C GLU A 54 7.99 8.64 -3.44
N GLN A 55 7.66 9.50 -2.50
CA GLN A 55 8.41 9.69 -1.26
C GLN A 55 7.57 9.06 -0.13
N ASP A 56 7.64 7.72 -0.03
CA ASP A 56 6.93 7.01 1.02
C ASP A 56 7.41 7.48 2.40
N ARG A 57 6.45 7.83 3.24
CA ARG A 57 6.69 8.16 4.64
C ARG A 57 5.83 7.27 5.50
N ALA A 58 6.47 6.50 6.37
CA ALA A 58 5.74 5.73 7.36
C ALA A 58 5.29 6.65 8.50
N ARG A 59 3.98 6.65 8.78
CA ARG A 59 3.37 7.33 9.91
C ARG A 59 3.18 6.35 11.06
N ILE A 60 3.70 6.70 12.22
CA ILE A 60 3.48 5.92 13.44
C ILE A 60 2.13 6.33 14.05
N ARG A 61 1.18 5.39 14.13
CA ARG A 61 -0.19 5.63 14.63
C ARG A 61 -0.41 5.12 16.05
N SER A 62 0.38 4.13 16.50
CA SER A 62 0.31 3.61 17.87
C SER A 62 1.65 3.04 18.31
N GLY A 63 1.76 2.66 19.57
CA GLY A 63 2.87 1.91 20.15
C GLY A 63 4.15 2.71 20.41
N VAL A 64 4.18 4.01 20.12
CA VAL A 64 5.32 4.91 20.37
C VAL A 64 4.84 6.21 21.02
N ARG A 65 5.58 6.70 22.00
CA ARG A 65 5.34 7.99 22.65
C ARG A 65 6.67 8.68 22.96
N HIS A 66 6.77 9.97 22.64
CA HIS A 66 7.99 10.77 22.86
C HIS A 66 9.27 10.10 22.31
N GLY A 67 9.17 9.50 21.12
CA GLY A 67 10.30 8.83 20.45
C GLY A 67 10.73 7.50 21.08
N ARG A 68 9.89 6.85 21.90
CA ARG A 68 10.17 5.56 22.51
C ARG A 68 8.98 4.61 22.38
N THR A 69 9.28 3.34 22.13
CA THR A 69 8.27 2.27 22.09
C THR A 69 7.64 2.05 23.46
N LEU A 70 6.37 1.65 23.47
CA LEU A 70 5.58 1.40 24.69
C LEU A 70 5.54 -0.08 25.09
N GLY A 71 6.03 -1.00 24.25
CA GLY A 71 5.85 -2.43 24.43
C GLY A 71 4.52 -2.97 23.90
N SER A 72 3.59 -2.11 23.52
CA SER A 72 2.34 -2.45 22.85
C SER A 72 2.54 -2.55 21.31
N PRO A 73 1.56 -3.09 20.57
CA PRO A 73 1.64 -3.16 19.11
C PRO A 73 1.83 -1.77 18.48
N ILE A 74 2.72 -1.70 17.49
CA ILE A 74 3.02 -0.49 16.74
C ILE A 74 2.28 -0.58 15.40
N LEU A 75 1.40 0.38 15.11
CA LEU A 75 0.77 0.53 13.80
C LEU A 75 1.54 1.57 12.99
N LEU A 76 1.99 1.16 11.80
CA LEU A 76 2.58 2.05 10.81
C LEU A 76 1.69 2.08 9.57
N LEU A 77 1.51 3.28 9.00
CA LEU A 77 0.78 3.49 7.75
C LEU A 77 1.67 4.23 6.75
N ILE A 78 1.57 3.85 5.48
CA ILE A 78 2.19 4.53 4.35
C ILE A 78 1.09 4.91 3.38
N GLU A 79 0.84 6.21 3.22
CA GLU A 79 -0.18 6.75 2.33
C GLU A 79 0.23 6.57 0.86
N ASN A 80 -0.72 6.19 0.03
CA ASN A 80 -0.52 6.12 -1.41
C ASN A 80 -0.88 7.47 -2.06
N ARG A 81 0.11 8.20 -2.50
CA ARG A 81 -0.09 9.52 -3.17
C ARG A 81 -0.82 9.44 -4.51
N ASP A 82 -0.79 8.27 -5.16
CA ASP A 82 -1.51 8.06 -6.42
C ASP A 82 -2.98 7.64 -6.20
N TRP A 83 -3.43 7.53 -4.94
CA TRP A 83 -4.78 7.09 -4.59
C TRP A 83 -5.90 7.88 -5.24
N GLU A 84 -5.76 9.19 -5.37
CA GLU A 84 -6.77 10.07 -6.01
C GLU A 84 -7.15 9.59 -7.40
N ASN A 85 -6.22 8.98 -8.12
CA ASN A 85 -6.42 8.43 -9.45
C ASN A 85 -7.10 7.06 -9.48
N TRP A 86 -7.29 6.42 -8.32
CA TRP A 86 -7.79 5.05 -8.19
C TRP A 86 -9.10 4.95 -7.41
N THR A 87 -9.56 6.03 -6.81
CA THR A 87 -10.70 6.08 -5.90
C THR A 87 -11.96 5.39 -6.43
N ARG A 88 -12.25 5.53 -7.72
CA ARG A 88 -13.43 4.90 -8.35
C ARG A 88 -13.23 3.41 -8.63
N VAL A 89 -12.03 3.05 -9.11
CA VAL A 89 -11.72 1.68 -9.53
C VAL A 89 -11.52 0.76 -8.32
N MET A 90 -10.97 1.32 -7.23
CA MET A 90 -10.56 0.60 -6.03
C MET A 90 -11.43 0.92 -4.81
N GLN A 91 -12.64 1.48 -5.01
CA GLN A 91 -13.54 1.76 -3.89
C GLN A 91 -14.01 0.47 -3.22
N VAL A 92 -14.21 0.53 -1.91
CA VAL A 92 -14.70 -0.60 -1.09
C VAL A 92 -16.18 -0.85 -1.33
N GLU A 93 -16.95 0.23 -1.50
CA GLU A 93 -18.38 0.15 -1.69
C GLU A 93 -18.75 -0.35 -3.10
N PRO A 94 -19.88 -1.08 -3.24
CA PRO A 94 -20.36 -1.51 -4.55
C PRO A 94 -20.54 -0.32 -5.50
N LEU A 95 -20.18 -0.53 -6.76
CA LEU A 95 -20.41 0.46 -7.80
C LEU A 95 -21.92 0.60 -8.07
N SER A 96 -22.41 1.84 -8.17
CA SER A 96 -23.75 2.09 -8.71
C SER A 96 -23.82 1.74 -10.20
N ALA A 97 -25.02 1.59 -10.74
CA ALA A 97 -25.21 1.37 -12.18
C ALA A 97 -24.60 2.50 -13.01
N GLU A 98 -24.74 3.74 -12.55
CA GLU A 98 -24.15 4.92 -13.16
C GLU A 98 -22.60 4.87 -13.17
N GLN A 99 -21.99 4.60 -12.01
CA GLN A 99 -20.54 4.46 -11.87
C GLN A 99 -19.98 3.32 -12.74
N SER A 100 -20.70 2.21 -12.82
CA SER A 100 -20.32 1.08 -13.67
C SER A 100 -20.35 1.45 -15.16
N ALA A 101 -21.37 2.21 -15.60
CA ALA A 101 -21.48 2.69 -16.96
C ALA A 101 -20.36 3.69 -17.29
N GLU A 102 -20.05 4.63 -16.39
CA GLU A 102 -18.94 5.57 -16.54
C GLU A 102 -17.59 4.87 -16.68
N LEU A 103 -17.30 3.86 -15.85
CA LEU A 103 -16.06 3.09 -15.94
C LEU A 103 -15.97 2.31 -17.26
N ALA A 104 -17.08 1.71 -17.72
CA ALA A 104 -17.14 1.01 -19.00
C ALA A 104 -16.90 1.96 -20.17
N ALA A 105 -17.48 3.16 -20.16
CA ALA A 105 -17.25 4.20 -21.16
C ALA A 105 -15.77 4.65 -21.17
N ALA A 106 -15.20 4.92 -19.98
CA ALA A 106 -13.80 5.32 -19.84
C ALA A 106 -12.84 4.22 -20.34
N ALA A 107 -13.18 2.95 -20.11
CA ALA A 107 -12.41 1.80 -20.63
C ALA A 107 -12.49 1.71 -22.17
N ALA A 108 -13.66 1.97 -22.76
CA ALA A 108 -13.87 1.99 -24.19
C ALA A 108 -13.10 3.14 -24.87
N GLU A 109 -12.94 4.27 -24.19
CA GLU A 109 -12.12 5.41 -24.60
C GLU A 109 -10.61 5.19 -24.41
N GLY A 110 -10.20 4.05 -23.86
CA GLY A 110 -8.80 3.68 -23.68
C GLY A 110 -8.15 4.21 -22.39
N THR A 111 -8.93 4.63 -21.42
CA THR A 111 -8.42 5.00 -20.09
C THR A 111 -7.84 3.78 -19.39
N LYS A 112 -6.52 3.66 -19.36
CA LYS A 112 -5.79 2.46 -18.89
C LYS A 112 -6.20 1.97 -17.50
N ARG A 113 -6.52 2.88 -16.59
CA ARG A 113 -6.93 2.53 -15.21
C ARG A 113 -8.33 1.92 -15.13
N ALA A 114 -9.21 2.24 -16.08
CA ALA A 114 -10.56 1.70 -16.16
C ALA A 114 -10.63 0.35 -16.87
N ILE A 115 -9.58 -0.05 -17.61
CA ILE A 115 -9.53 -1.30 -18.36
C ILE A 115 -9.25 -2.47 -17.39
N PRO A 116 -10.17 -3.45 -17.24
CA PRO A 116 -9.93 -4.62 -16.41
C PRO A 116 -8.70 -5.40 -16.88
N VAL A 117 -7.87 -5.82 -15.94
CA VAL A 117 -6.72 -6.69 -16.22
C VAL A 117 -7.19 -8.13 -16.24
N THR A 118 -7.39 -8.68 -17.45
CA THR A 118 -7.90 -10.04 -17.66
C THR A 118 -6.82 -11.09 -17.94
N ARG A 119 -5.55 -10.66 -18.11
CA ARG A 119 -4.42 -11.52 -18.35
C ARG A 119 -3.37 -11.36 -17.28
N VAL A 120 -2.82 -12.48 -16.83
CA VAL A 120 -1.71 -12.51 -15.87
C VAL A 120 -0.51 -11.75 -16.45
N ARG A 121 0.00 -10.79 -15.72
CA ARG A 121 1.14 -9.95 -16.12
C ARG A 121 2.44 -10.58 -15.60
N PRO A 122 3.46 -10.78 -16.44
CA PRO A 122 4.76 -11.25 -15.99
C PRO A 122 5.38 -10.32 -14.93
N GLY A 123 5.95 -10.88 -13.88
CA GLY A 123 6.57 -10.12 -12.80
C GLY A 123 5.60 -9.51 -11.78
N HIS A 124 4.29 -9.72 -11.93
CA HIS A 124 3.27 -9.32 -10.95
C HIS A 124 2.77 -10.53 -10.15
N ALA A 125 2.11 -10.26 -9.02
CA ALA A 125 1.53 -11.29 -8.17
C ALA A 125 0.18 -11.85 -8.70
N ASP A 126 -0.24 -11.47 -9.89
CA ASP A 126 -1.55 -11.81 -10.47
C ASP A 126 -1.81 -13.33 -10.47
N LEU A 127 -0.85 -14.13 -10.95
CA LEU A 127 -1.00 -15.59 -10.99
C LEU A 127 -1.07 -16.18 -9.57
N ALA A 128 -0.17 -15.77 -8.69
CA ALA A 128 -0.13 -16.27 -7.32
C ALA A 128 -1.40 -15.88 -6.56
N GLY A 129 -1.89 -14.65 -6.75
CA GLY A 129 -3.15 -14.16 -6.19
C GLY A 129 -4.35 -14.96 -6.69
N ALA A 130 -4.48 -15.14 -8.00
CA ALA A 130 -5.56 -15.91 -8.60
C ALA A 130 -5.59 -17.37 -8.11
N LEU A 131 -4.43 -18.01 -8.01
CA LEU A 131 -4.32 -19.38 -7.50
C LEU A 131 -4.65 -19.48 -6.00
N LYS A 132 -4.24 -18.49 -5.21
CA LYS A 132 -4.46 -18.50 -3.75
C LYS A 132 -5.90 -18.20 -3.36
N TYR A 133 -6.52 -17.22 -4.02
CA TYR A 133 -7.82 -16.67 -3.61
C TYR A 133 -8.97 -17.09 -4.53
N SER A 134 -8.68 -17.83 -5.61
CA SER A 134 -9.66 -18.25 -6.64
C SER A 134 -10.43 -17.07 -7.24
N ASP A 135 -9.80 -15.90 -7.28
CA ASP A 135 -10.35 -14.65 -7.79
C ASP A 135 -9.51 -14.12 -8.96
N ARG A 136 -10.16 -13.35 -9.85
CA ARG A 136 -9.52 -12.82 -11.07
C ARG A 136 -9.83 -11.35 -11.26
#